data_19b4152b87b6aa568a08a4f5c439d945
#
_entry.id   19b4152b87b6aa568a08a4f5c439d945
#
_cell.length_a   1.000
_cell.length_b   1.000
_cell.length_c   1.000
_cell.angle_alpha   90.00
_cell.angle_beta   90.00
_cell.angle_gamma   90.00
#
_symmetry.space_group_name_H-M   'P 1'
#
loop_
_entity.id
_entity.type
_entity.pdbx_description
1 polymer ?
#
loop_
_entity_poly.entity_id
_entity_poly.type
_entity_poly.pdbx_seq_one_letter_code
_entity_poly.pdbx_strand_id
1 'polypeptide(L)'
;MRNCKFIVNFAENSKPPCNFSERPAAITNIDIKMPTKNPYGNMMIADLPESETIRAEELLELIENKSIDLICVLGPTASGKTRYAVELARELNRLRAGREGNIDPDRAGAEILSGDSRQVYRGMDIGTGKDLSEYGEIPYHLIDIVDAGTKFDLYQYQRAFERAYKDIRSRGGIPILCGGSGLYLEAATCGYSIPDVPPNPELRAELEEKTTDELVSMLASMKPLHNKTDIDTRQRLVRALEIAIYQKNHPVENTSYLPKNTYYIGTLVSREERNRRIDARLDARITEGMVDEVRRLLESGIPAENLTYYGLEYKFVTQHVLGVLTLDEMKTLLGNAIHQFAKRQMTWFRGMERKGIRIHWVEP
;
A
#
# COMPACT_ATOMS: atom_id res chain seq x y z
N MET A 1 57.79 -1.61 -16.37
CA MET A 1 58.59 -1.51 -15.11
C MET A 1 57.74 -0.79 -14.08
N ARG A 2 57.71 -1.37 -12.91
CA ARG A 2 57.19 -0.98 -11.60
C ARG A 2 55.72 -1.33 -11.30
N ASN A 3 55.60 -2.50 -10.69
CA ASN A 3 54.55 -2.98 -9.79
C ASN A 3 54.39 -2.05 -8.59
N CYS A 4 53.14 -1.84 -8.15
CA CYS A 4 52.80 -1.57 -6.77
C CYS A 4 51.63 -2.46 -6.38
N LYS A 5 51.94 -3.49 -5.63
CA LYS A 5 50.98 -4.35 -4.87
C LYS A 5 50.57 -3.53 -3.63
N PHE A 6 49.28 -3.37 -3.43
CA PHE A 6 48.74 -3.03 -2.10
C PHE A 6 48.17 -4.29 -1.49
N ILE A 7 48.87 -4.77 -0.48
CA ILE A 7 48.44 -5.83 0.45
C ILE A 7 47.54 -5.13 1.48
N VAL A 8 46.28 -5.52 1.58
CA VAL A 8 45.43 -5.15 2.72
C VAL A 8 45.37 -6.38 3.65
N ASN A 9 45.97 -6.21 4.81
CA ASN A 9 45.92 -7.12 5.93
C ASN A 9 44.50 -7.19 6.49
N PHE A 10 43.93 -8.40 6.52
CA PHE A 10 42.81 -8.74 7.39
C PHE A 10 43.34 -8.88 8.80
N ALA A 11 43.01 -7.95 9.68
CA ALA A 11 43.15 -8.13 11.12
C ALA A 11 41.79 -8.60 11.66
N GLU A 12 41.80 -9.80 12.20
CA GLU A 12 40.75 -10.37 13.04
C GLU A 12 40.47 -9.43 14.22
N ASN A 13 39.21 -8.98 14.35
CA ASN A 13 38.68 -8.44 15.61
C ASN A 13 37.38 -9.12 15.92
N SER A 14 37.49 -10.23 16.65
CA SER A 14 36.42 -10.88 17.41
C SER A 14 35.96 -9.91 18.51
N LYS A 15 34.76 -9.34 18.37
CA LYS A 15 34.06 -8.68 19.47
C LYS A 15 33.25 -9.70 20.27
N PRO A 16 33.27 -9.61 21.62
CA PRO A 16 32.48 -10.50 22.48
C PRO A 16 30.99 -10.13 22.44
N PRO A 17 30.10 -11.01 22.91
CA PRO A 17 28.65 -10.80 22.85
C PRO A 17 28.23 -9.63 23.75
N CYS A 18 27.38 -8.76 23.24
CA CYS A 18 26.83 -7.61 23.96
C CYS A 18 26.05 -8.05 25.20
N ASN A 19 26.55 -7.72 26.36
CA ASN A 19 25.82 -7.78 27.62
C ASN A 19 24.75 -6.68 27.67
N PHE A 20 23.49 -7.07 27.81
CA PHE A 20 22.31 -6.22 27.92
C PHE A 20 22.18 -5.58 29.31
N SER A 21 23.16 -4.88 29.84
CA SER A 21 23.07 -4.24 31.17
C SER A 21 23.43 -2.75 31.22
N GLU A 22 23.67 -2.09 30.09
CA GLU A 22 23.90 -0.66 30.11
C GLU A 22 22.80 0.07 29.31
N ARG A 23 21.91 0.76 30.03
CA ARG A 23 20.97 1.73 29.45
C ARG A 23 21.80 2.88 28.86
N PRO A 24 21.64 3.22 27.57
CA PRO A 24 22.21 4.47 27.07
C PRO A 24 21.55 5.64 27.75
N ALA A 25 22.36 6.57 28.23
CA ALA A 25 21.93 7.80 28.87
C ALA A 25 20.99 8.59 27.96
N ALA A 26 19.89 9.00 28.55
CA ALA A 26 18.94 10.04 28.19
C ALA A 26 19.14 10.72 26.82
N ILE A 27 18.33 10.32 25.85
CA ILE A 27 17.88 11.23 24.81
C ILE A 27 16.73 12.03 25.45
N THR A 28 17.09 13.13 26.10
CA THR A 28 16.18 14.10 26.65
C THR A 28 15.49 14.85 25.51
N ASN A 29 14.15 14.82 25.58
CA ASN A 29 13.21 15.76 24.94
C ASN A 29 13.33 15.95 23.42
N ILE A 30 12.73 15.02 22.68
CA ILE A 30 12.09 15.41 21.42
C ILE A 30 10.70 15.94 21.81
N ASP A 31 10.58 17.26 21.89
CA ASP A 31 9.32 17.97 21.98
C ASP A 31 8.48 17.63 20.72
N ILE A 32 7.62 16.63 20.83
CA ILE A 32 6.58 16.36 19.84
C ILE A 32 5.49 17.41 20.08
N LYS A 33 5.71 18.65 19.61
CA LYS A 33 4.62 19.61 19.47
C LYS A 33 3.63 19.05 18.46
N MET A 34 2.56 18.44 18.99
CA MET A 34 1.33 18.21 18.21
C MET A 34 0.86 19.57 17.69
N PRO A 35 0.59 19.72 16.38
CA PRO A 35 -0.01 20.95 15.88
C PRO A 35 -1.41 21.10 16.46
N THR A 36 -1.61 22.07 17.33
CA THR A 36 -2.85 22.38 18.05
C THR A 36 -3.89 23.11 17.18
N LYS A 37 -3.74 23.17 15.87
CA LYS A 37 -4.76 23.68 14.97
C LYS A 37 -5.11 22.62 13.94
N ASN A 38 -6.34 22.09 14.06
CA ASN A 38 -6.98 21.31 13.03
C ASN A 38 -7.15 22.22 11.77
N PRO A 39 -6.41 22.03 10.67
CA PRO A 39 -6.52 22.89 9.49
C PRO A 39 -7.80 22.61 8.70
N TYR A 40 -8.60 21.65 9.13
CA TYR A 40 -9.90 21.32 8.56
C TYR A 40 -10.96 21.73 9.58
N GLY A 41 -11.38 23.02 9.52
CA GLY A 41 -12.52 23.54 10.26
C GLY A 41 -13.72 22.60 10.09
N ASN A 42 -14.64 22.62 11.08
CA ASN A 42 -15.85 21.82 11.19
C ASN A 42 -16.47 21.46 9.82
N MET A 43 -15.94 20.43 9.18
CA MET A 43 -16.63 19.73 8.13
C MET A 43 -17.69 18.90 8.85
N MET A 44 -18.95 19.24 8.66
CA MET A 44 -20.08 18.41 9.09
C MET A 44 -19.76 16.96 8.79
N ILE A 45 -20.11 16.06 9.69
CA ILE A 45 -20.03 14.62 9.50
C ILE A 45 -20.86 14.36 8.24
N ALA A 46 -20.19 14.22 7.09
CA ALA A 46 -20.87 13.82 5.87
C ALA A 46 -21.46 12.44 6.16
N ASP A 47 -22.76 12.31 6.01
CA ASP A 47 -23.47 11.06 6.14
C ASP A 47 -22.74 9.98 5.31
N LEU A 48 -22.77 8.74 5.81
CA LEU A 48 -22.25 7.62 5.05
C LEU A 48 -22.96 7.58 3.69
N PRO A 49 -22.27 7.21 2.59
CA PRO A 49 -22.95 6.98 1.33
C PRO A 49 -24.09 5.98 1.51
N GLU A 50 -25.15 6.13 0.72
CA GLU A 50 -26.21 5.11 0.65
C GLU A 50 -25.63 3.80 0.13
N SER A 51 -26.03 2.68 0.75
CA SER A 51 -25.59 1.35 0.32
C SER A 51 -26.48 0.86 -0.84
N GLU A 52 -25.82 0.24 -1.82
CA GLU A 52 -26.46 -0.40 -2.97
C GLU A 52 -26.40 -1.92 -2.82
N THR A 53 -27.30 -2.63 -3.48
CA THR A 53 -27.20 -4.09 -3.65
C THR A 53 -26.64 -4.37 -5.03
N ILE A 54 -25.51 -5.07 -5.11
CA ILE A 54 -24.87 -5.46 -6.36
C ILE A 54 -25.15 -6.93 -6.60
N ARG A 55 -25.68 -7.27 -7.77
CA ARG A 55 -25.93 -8.66 -8.17
C ARG A 55 -24.77 -9.18 -9.02
N ALA A 56 -24.25 -10.34 -8.66
CA ALA A 56 -23.14 -10.95 -9.40
C ALA A 56 -23.52 -11.29 -10.85
N GLU A 57 -24.80 -11.60 -11.11
CA GLU A 57 -25.32 -11.84 -12.46
C GLU A 57 -25.15 -10.63 -13.38
N GLU A 58 -25.44 -9.42 -12.88
CA GLU A 58 -25.28 -8.16 -13.63
C GLU A 58 -23.80 -7.87 -13.91
N LEU A 59 -22.94 -8.09 -12.91
CA LEU A 59 -21.49 -7.94 -13.11
C LEU A 59 -20.96 -8.92 -14.15
N LEU A 60 -21.39 -10.17 -14.11
CA LEU A 60 -20.99 -11.18 -15.08
C LEU A 60 -21.41 -10.78 -16.50
N GLU A 61 -22.62 -10.25 -16.70
CA GLU A 61 -23.09 -9.74 -17.99
C GLU A 61 -22.22 -8.56 -18.49
N LEU A 62 -21.87 -7.62 -17.60
CA LEU A 62 -21.00 -6.48 -17.95
C LEU A 62 -19.58 -6.93 -18.35
N ILE A 63 -19.09 -8.03 -17.77
CA ILE A 63 -17.78 -8.60 -18.11
C ILE A 63 -17.86 -9.33 -19.47
N GLU A 64 -18.89 -10.15 -19.70
CA GLU A 64 -19.06 -10.95 -20.91
C GLU A 64 -19.30 -10.08 -22.14
N ASN A 65 -20.09 -9.01 -22.01
CA ASN A 65 -20.30 -8.03 -23.08
C ASN A 65 -19.16 -7.00 -23.22
N LYS A 66 -18.08 -7.12 -22.42
CA LYS A 66 -16.88 -6.26 -22.42
C LYS A 66 -17.16 -4.80 -22.05
N SER A 67 -18.26 -4.51 -21.36
CA SER A 67 -18.54 -3.17 -20.82
C SER A 67 -17.59 -2.81 -19.68
N ILE A 68 -17.15 -3.83 -18.91
CA ILE A 68 -16.10 -3.71 -17.90
C ILE A 68 -15.02 -4.78 -18.13
N ASP A 69 -13.82 -4.48 -17.71
CA ASP A 69 -12.66 -5.37 -17.84
C ASP A 69 -11.91 -5.61 -16.53
N LEU A 70 -12.30 -4.89 -15.47
CA LEU A 70 -11.81 -5.06 -14.10
C LEU A 70 -12.93 -4.74 -13.09
N ILE A 71 -13.02 -5.53 -12.02
CA ILE A 71 -13.77 -5.17 -10.81
C ILE A 71 -12.75 -4.68 -9.77
N CYS A 72 -13.01 -3.53 -9.14
CA CYS A 72 -12.17 -2.99 -8.06
C CYS A 72 -12.96 -2.95 -6.76
N VAL A 73 -12.64 -3.84 -5.81
CA VAL A 73 -13.21 -3.84 -4.46
C VAL A 73 -12.30 -3.02 -3.54
N LEU A 74 -12.79 -1.90 -3.06
CA LEU A 74 -12.06 -0.99 -2.22
C LEU A 74 -12.77 -0.74 -0.88
N GLY A 75 -12.03 -0.27 0.08
CA GLY A 75 -12.58 0.08 1.39
C GLY A 75 -11.49 0.33 2.42
N PRO A 76 -11.82 1.00 3.54
CA PRO A 76 -10.86 1.24 4.61
C PRO A 76 -10.44 -0.09 5.29
N THR A 77 -9.41 -0.01 6.11
CA THR A 77 -9.04 -1.17 6.93
C THR A 77 -10.21 -1.59 7.81
N ALA A 78 -10.35 -2.91 8.04
CA ALA A 78 -11.44 -3.55 8.79
C ALA A 78 -12.86 -3.34 8.23
N SER A 79 -13.01 -3.00 6.94
CA SER A 79 -14.34 -2.91 6.28
C SER A 79 -14.87 -4.22 5.70
N GLY A 80 -14.12 -5.33 5.75
CA GLY A 80 -14.55 -6.63 5.21
C GLY A 80 -14.32 -6.80 3.69
N LYS A 81 -13.55 -5.90 3.06
CA LYS A 81 -13.33 -5.92 1.60
C LYS A 81 -12.76 -7.23 1.04
N THR A 82 -11.80 -7.86 1.74
CA THR A 82 -11.19 -9.13 1.28
C THR A 82 -12.24 -10.23 1.23
N ARG A 83 -12.97 -10.41 2.33
CA ARG A 83 -14.06 -11.38 2.41
C ARG A 83 -15.11 -11.14 1.32
N TYR A 84 -15.54 -9.90 1.13
CA TYR A 84 -16.49 -9.54 0.08
C TYR A 84 -15.94 -9.89 -1.33
N ALA A 85 -14.68 -9.57 -1.61
CA ALA A 85 -14.05 -9.87 -2.91
C ALA A 85 -13.96 -11.38 -3.17
N VAL A 86 -13.65 -12.17 -2.14
CA VAL A 86 -13.59 -13.64 -2.24
C VAL A 86 -14.99 -14.24 -2.46
N GLU A 87 -15.99 -13.79 -1.71
CA GLU A 87 -17.39 -14.23 -1.88
C GLU A 87 -17.91 -13.88 -3.27
N LEU A 88 -17.62 -12.67 -3.77
CA LEU A 88 -17.94 -12.26 -5.13
C LEU A 88 -17.24 -13.13 -6.18
N ALA A 89 -15.96 -13.44 -5.99
CA ALA A 89 -15.22 -14.33 -6.90
C ALA A 89 -15.84 -15.72 -6.97
N ARG A 90 -16.21 -16.30 -5.84
CA ARG A 90 -16.91 -17.60 -5.76
C ARG A 90 -18.22 -17.57 -6.51
N GLU A 91 -19.03 -16.54 -6.31
CA GLU A 91 -20.32 -16.41 -6.94
C GLU A 91 -20.21 -16.23 -8.46
N LEU A 92 -19.27 -15.40 -8.93
CA LEU A 92 -18.98 -15.25 -10.36
C LEU A 92 -18.54 -16.57 -10.99
N ASN A 93 -17.71 -17.36 -10.31
CA ASN A 93 -17.28 -18.68 -10.77
C ASN A 93 -18.47 -19.66 -10.85
N ARG A 94 -19.33 -19.67 -9.83
CA ARG A 94 -20.54 -20.51 -9.79
C ARG A 94 -21.51 -20.18 -10.93
N LEU A 95 -21.78 -18.90 -11.14
CA LEU A 95 -22.68 -18.42 -12.20
C LEU A 95 -22.14 -18.76 -13.59
N ARG A 96 -20.84 -18.57 -13.82
CA ARG A 96 -20.19 -18.90 -15.09
C ARG A 96 -20.27 -20.41 -15.37
N ALA A 97 -19.96 -21.25 -14.39
CA ALA A 97 -20.08 -22.70 -14.52
C ALA A 97 -21.52 -23.16 -14.85
N GLY A 98 -22.52 -22.48 -14.30
CA GLY A 98 -23.96 -22.81 -14.57
C GLY A 98 -24.42 -22.40 -15.97
N ARG A 99 -23.79 -21.38 -16.60
CA ARG A 99 -24.16 -20.93 -17.95
C ARG A 99 -23.52 -21.76 -19.08
N GLU A 100 -22.31 -22.24 -18.90
CA GLU A 100 -21.50 -22.81 -19.97
C GLU A 100 -21.82 -24.30 -20.26
N GLY A 101 -22.59 -24.99 -19.43
CA GLY A 101 -23.03 -26.42 -19.66
C GLY A 101 -21.87 -27.42 -19.92
N ASN A 102 -20.72 -26.95 -20.37
CA ASN A 102 -19.42 -27.58 -20.51
C ASN A 102 -18.37 -26.58 -20.04
N ILE A 103 -17.83 -26.78 -18.84
CA ILE A 103 -16.73 -25.96 -18.31
C ILE A 103 -15.52 -26.22 -19.20
N ASP A 104 -15.04 -25.19 -19.89
CA ASP A 104 -13.69 -25.22 -20.48
C ASP A 104 -12.70 -25.35 -19.32
N PRO A 105 -12.07 -26.51 -19.10
CA PRO A 105 -11.20 -26.73 -17.95
C PRO A 105 -9.97 -25.83 -17.96
N ASP A 106 -9.63 -25.25 -19.10
CA ASP A 106 -8.47 -24.38 -19.28
C ASP A 106 -8.81 -22.89 -19.05
N ARG A 107 -10.10 -22.55 -18.92
CA ARG A 107 -10.53 -21.19 -18.67
C ARG A 107 -10.42 -20.81 -17.20
N ALA A 108 -9.62 -19.80 -16.91
CA ALA A 108 -9.43 -19.29 -15.55
C ALA A 108 -10.74 -18.70 -14.97
N GLY A 109 -10.96 -18.90 -13.68
CA GLY A 109 -12.04 -18.30 -12.91
C GLY A 109 -11.79 -16.81 -12.58
N ALA A 110 -12.49 -16.33 -11.56
CA ALA A 110 -12.20 -15.05 -10.95
C ALA A 110 -10.97 -15.15 -10.02
N GLU A 111 -10.04 -14.22 -10.16
CA GLU A 111 -8.78 -14.19 -9.41
C GLU A 111 -8.57 -12.81 -8.80
N ILE A 112 -7.99 -12.76 -7.59
CA ILE A 112 -7.82 -11.53 -6.84
C ILE A 112 -6.42 -10.96 -7.03
N LEU A 113 -6.33 -9.66 -7.34
CA LEU A 113 -5.12 -8.86 -7.38
C LEU A 113 -5.07 -7.98 -6.12
N SER A 114 -4.05 -8.12 -5.28
CA SER A 114 -3.94 -7.27 -4.09
C SER A 114 -3.58 -5.83 -4.46
N GLY A 115 -4.39 -4.88 -3.99
CA GLY A 115 -4.15 -3.44 -4.03
C GLY A 115 -3.62 -2.89 -2.71
N ASP A 116 -2.90 -3.71 -1.92
CA ASP A 116 -2.29 -3.30 -0.66
C ASP A 116 -0.78 -3.14 -0.81
N SER A 117 -0.28 -1.95 -0.45
CA SER A 117 1.14 -1.60 -0.58
C SER A 117 2.06 -2.33 0.41
N ARG A 118 1.51 -3.08 1.36
CA ARG A 118 2.28 -3.75 2.41
C ARG A 118 2.27 -5.27 2.25
N GLN A 119 1.23 -5.85 1.69
CA GLN A 119 1.12 -7.29 1.47
C GLN A 119 2.11 -7.84 0.43
N VAL A 120 2.79 -6.99 -0.31
CA VAL A 120 3.79 -7.37 -1.32
C VAL A 120 5.05 -8.03 -0.71
N TYR A 121 5.33 -7.83 0.58
CA TYR A 121 6.56 -8.26 1.23
C TYR A 121 6.44 -9.64 1.85
N ARG A 122 7.34 -10.58 1.49
CA ARG A 122 7.44 -11.94 2.08
C ARG A 122 7.82 -11.88 3.55
N GLY A 123 7.21 -12.75 4.35
CA GLY A 123 7.50 -12.87 5.77
C GLY A 123 6.99 -11.73 6.64
N MET A 124 6.22 -10.82 6.09
CA MET A 124 5.52 -9.75 6.77
C MET A 124 4.01 -10.02 6.73
N ASP A 125 3.56 -11.00 7.52
CA ASP A 125 2.25 -11.63 7.36
C ASP A 125 1.21 -11.08 8.34
N ILE A 126 1.52 -11.14 9.65
CA ILE A 126 0.60 -10.73 10.71
C ILE A 126 0.44 -9.23 10.71
N GLY A 127 1.55 -8.47 10.69
CA GLY A 127 1.53 -7.01 10.72
C GLY A 127 0.86 -6.38 9.49
N THR A 128 0.95 -7.01 8.32
CA THR A 128 0.29 -6.51 7.09
C THR A 128 -1.14 -7.02 6.92
N GLY A 129 -1.53 -8.05 7.71
CA GLY A 129 -2.86 -8.67 7.65
C GLY A 129 -3.16 -9.28 6.31
N LYS A 130 -2.31 -10.18 5.89
CA LYS A 130 -2.53 -10.93 4.65
C LYS A 130 -3.73 -11.85 4.74
N ASP A 131 -3.97 -12.44 5.93
CA ASP A 131 -5.12 -13.31 6.23
C ASP A 131 -5.37 -14.31 5.09
N LEU A 132 -4.31 -15.02 4.63
CA LEU A 132 -4.31 -15.84 3.41
C LEU A 132 -5.36 -16.96 3.44
N SER A 133 -5.77 -17.40 4.61
CA SER A 133 -6.85 -18.38 4.77
C SER A 133 -8.21 -17.87 4.28
N GLU A 134 -8.43 -16.55 4.23
CA GLU A 134 -9.70 -15.98 3.71
C GLU A 134 -9.89 -16.26 2.22
N TYR A 135 -8.79 -16.40 1.45
CA TYR A 135 -8.87 -16.61 0.01
C TYR A 135 -9.37 -18.01 -0.37
N GLY A 136 -9.11 -19.03 0.49
CA GLY A 136 -9.50 -20.41 0.24
C GLY A 136 -8.98 -20.91 -1.11
N GLU A 137 -9.89 -21.30 -1.99
CA GLU A 137 -9.59 -21.80 -3.33
C GLU A 137 -9.41 -20.69 -4.39
N ILE A 138 -9.71 -19.45 -4.05
CA ILE A 138 -9.61 -18.34 -5.01
C ILE A 138 -8.14 -17.92 -5.18
N PRO A 139 -7.60 -17.98 -6.41
CA PRO A 139 -6.23 -17.55 -6.67
C PRO A 139 -6.03 -16.05 -6.37
N TYR A 140 -4.86 -15.72 -5.83
CA TYR A 140 -4.49 -14.34 -5.55
C TYR A 140 -3.09 -13.99 -6.08
N HIS A 141 -2.89 -12.73 -6.38
CA HIS A 141 -1.66 -12.17 -6.95
C HIS A 141 -1.24 -10.93 -6.20
N LEU A 142 0.03 -10.52 -6.36
CA LEU A 142 0.64 -9.31 -5.78
C LEU A 142 0.75 -9.36 -4.26
N ILE A 143 0.72 -10.57 -3.69
CA ILE A 143 1.07 -10.85 -2.30
C ILE A 143 2.38 -11.64 -2.32
N ASP A 144 3.29 -11.35 -1.40
CA ASP A 144 4.59 -12.05 -1.28
C ASP A 144 5.46 -12.04 -2.55
N ILE A 145 5.51 -10.93 -3.26
CA ILE A 145 6.24 -10.81 -4.53
C ILE A 145 7.65 -10.25 -4.38
N VAL A 146 7.98 -9.63 -3.24
CA VAL A 146 9.31 -9.08 -2.94
C VAL A 146 9.74 -9.43 -1.52
N ASP A 147 11.04 -9.47 -1.27
CA ASP A 147 11.58 -9.78 0.05
C ASP A 147 11.51 -8.58 0.98
N ALA A 148 11.24 -8.82 2.28
CA ALA A 148 11.34 -7.80 3.31
C ALA A 148 12.78 -7.24 3.35
N GLY A 149 12.91 -5.94 3.62
CA GLY A 149 14.20 -5.23 3.51
C GLY A 149 14.40 -4.50 2.19
N THR A 150 13.65 -4.86 1.13
CA THR A 150 13.72 -4.19 -0.17
C THR A 150 12.77 -2.99 -0.26
N LYS A 151 13.03 -2.09 -1.19
CA LYS A 151 12.10 -1.01 -1.53
C LYS A 151 11.26 -1.44 -2.72
N PHE A 152 9.94 -1.30 -2.60
CA PHE A 152 9.00 -1.57 -3.67
C PHE A 152 8.13 -0.32 -3.88
N ASP A 153 8.27 0.28 -5.04
CA ASP A 153 7.65 1.56 -5.36
C ASP A 153 6.38 1.41 -6.23
N LEU A 154 5.72 2.54 -6.48
CA LEU A 154 4.48 2.58 -7.24
C LEU A 154 4.66 2.16 -8.70
N TYR A 155 5.80 2.48 -9.32
CA TYR A 155 6.12 2.05 -10.68
C TYR A 155 6.23 0.52 -10.76
N GLN A 156 6.99 -0.08 -9.85
CA GLN A 156 7.15 -1.54 -9.77
C GLN A 156 5.80 -2.24 -9.54
N TYR A 157 4.96 -1.66 -8.67
CA TYR A 157 3.60 -2.17 -8.45
C TYR A 157 2.77 -2.12 -9.73
N GLN A 158 2.75 -0.99 -10.42
CA GLN A 158 1.97 -0.85 -11.65
C GLN A 158 2.40 -1.87 -12.72
N ARG A 159 3.71 -2.11 -12.87
CA ARG A 159 4.24 -3.14 -13.80
C ARG A 159 3.86 -4.56 -13.38
N ALA A 160 3.91 -4.85 -12.07
CA ALA A 160 3.51 -6.15 -11.55
C ALA A 160 1.99 -6.38 -11.73
N PHE A 161 1.18 -5.36 -11.44
CA PHE A 161 -0.26 -5.38 -11.68
C PHE A 161 -0.59 -5.62 -13.16
N GLU A 162 0.03 -4.87 -14.06
CA GLU A 162 -0.22 -5.00 -15.51
C GLU A 162 0.10 -6.42 -16.01
N ARG A 163 1.19 -7.02 -15.55
CA ARG A 163 1.55 -8.40 -15.92
C ARG A 163 0.51 -9.40 -15.41
N ALA A 164 0.15 -9.34 -14.13
CA ALA A 164 -0.83 -10.26 -13.55
C ALA A 164 -2.23 -10.07 -14.16
N TYR A 165 -2.66 -8.82 -14.38
CA TYR A 165 -3.91 -8.50 -15.06
C TYR A 165 -3.97 -9.10 -16.48
N LYS A 166 -2.92 -8.90 -17.28
CA LYS A 166 -2.85 -9.45 -18.64
C LYS A 166 -2.85 -10.99 -18.66
N ASP A 167 -2.15 -11.60 -17.72
CA ASP A 167 -2.12 -13.06 -17.56
C ASP A 167 -3.52 -13.61 -17.28
N ILE A 168 -4.23 -13.08 -16.26
CA ILE A 168 -5.60 -13.49 -15.93
C ILE A 168 -6.52 -13.33 -17.14
N ARG A 169 -6.46 -12.17 -17.81
CA ARG A 169 -7.29 -11.90 -19.00
C ARG A 169 -6.98 -12.83 -20.18
N SER A 170 -5.72 -13.16 -20.40
CA SER A 170 -5.31 -14.05 -21.50
C SER A 170 -5.84 -15.49 -21.33
N ARG A 171 -6.01 -15.93 -20.06
CA ARG A 171 -6.63 -17.21 -19.70
C ARG A 171 -8.16 -17.15 -19.61
N GLY A 172 -8.78 -16.03 -20.02
CA GLY A 172 -10.23 -15.82 -19.97
C GLY A 172 -10.77 -15.59 -18.54
N GLY A 173 -9.90 -15.34 -17.57
CA GLY A 173 -10.25 -15.09 -16.17
C GLY A 173 -10.87 -13.71 -15.93
N ILE A 174 -11.45 -13.54 -14.74
CA ILE A 174 -12.06 -12.30 -14.26
C ILE A 174 -11.13 -11.69 -13.20
N PRO A 175 -10.42 -10.60 -13.50
CA PRO A 175 -9.58 -9.94 -12.51
C PRO A 175 -10.41 -9.12 -11.54
N ILE A 176 -10.15 -9.29 -10.23
CA ILE A 176 -10.74 -8.52 -9.14
C ILE A 176 -9.60 -7.85 -8.36
N LEU A 177 -9.44 -6.54 -8.50
CA LEU A 177 -8.49 -5.76 -7.69
C LEU A 177 -9.10 -5.51 -6.31
N CYS A 178 -8.45 -5.94 -5.24
CA CYS A 178 -8.95 -5.76 -3.87
C CYS A 178 -7.91 -5.03 -3.01
N GLY A 179 -8.26 -3.88 -2.42
CA GLY A 179 -7.32 -3.19 -1.55
C GLY A 179 -7.82 -1.92 -0.87
N GLY A 180 -6.95 -1.39 -0.01
CA GLY A 180 -7.20 -0.15 0.74
C GLY A 180 -6.19 0.96 0.48
N SER A 181 -5.13 0.70 -0.29
CA SER A 181 -4.09 1.69 -0.62
C SER A 181 -4.52 2.52 -1.83
N GLY A 182 -5.22 3.65 -1.57
CA GLY A 182 -5.87 4.44 -2.62
C GLY A 182 -4.95 4.80 -3.80
N LEU A 183 -3.70 5.17 -3.54
CA LEU A 183 -2.73 5.47 -4.59
C LEU A 183 -2.41 4.25 -5.47
N TYR A 184 -2.35 3.04 -4.89
CA TYR A 184 -2.14 1.80 -5.64
C TYR A 184 -3.34 1.49 -6.52
N LEU A 185 -4.55 1.65 -5.96
CA LEU A 185 -5.79 1.45 -6.72
C LEU A 185 -5.88 2.42 -7.91
N GLU A 186 -5.64 3.72 -7.70
CA GLU A 186 -5.64 4.70 -8.79
C GLU A 186 -4.53 4.42 -9.82
N ALA A 187 -3.32 4.03 -9.39
CA ALA A 187 -2.24 3.67 -10.31
C ALA A 187 -2.58 2.44 -11.18
N ALA A 188 -3.36 1.50 -10.61
CA ALA A 188 -3.81 0.31 -11.32
C ALA A 188 -5.00 0.56 -12.26
N THR A 189 -5.86 1.56 -11.97
CA THR A 189 -7.15 1.72 -12.66
C THR A 189 -7.28 2.99 -13.50
N CYS A 190 -6.48 4.02 -13.20
CA CYS A 190 -6.60 5.33 -13.85
C CYS A 190 -5.57 5.59 -14.96
N GLY A 191 -4.74 4.59 -15.30
CA GLY A 191 -3.79 4.69 -16.39
C GLY A 191 -2.70 5.76 -16.17
N TYR A 192 -2.26 5.97 -14.93
CA TYR A 192 -1.20 6.92 -14.65
C TYR A 192 0.08 6.52 -15.37
N SER A 193 0.63 7.44 -16.16
CA SER A 193 1.96 7.28 -16.75
C SER A 193 3.00 7.52 -15.65
N ILE A 194 3.46 6.44 -15.04
CA ILE A 194 4.49 6.49 -13.99
C ILE A 194 5.82 6.14 -14.64
N PRO A 195 6.75 7.10 -14.79
CA PRO A 195 8.05 6.83 -15.40
C PRO A 195 8.95 6.03 -14.46
N ASP A 196 9.80 5.19 -15.05
CA ASP A 196 10.89 4.55 -14.33
C ASP A 196 12.03 5.56 -14.15
N VAL A 197 12.03 6.25 -13.03
CA VAL A 197 13.06 7.26 -12.72
C VAL A 197 14.01 6.68 -11.68
N PRO A 198 15.23 6.28 -12.10
CA PRO A 198 16.23 5.79 -11.16
C PRO A 198 16.63 6.89 -10.17
N PRO A 199 16.98 6.53 -8.92
CA PRO A 199 17.54 7.49 -7.98
C PRO A 199 18.82 8.12 -8.56
N ASN A 200 18.94 9.46 -8.48
CA ASN A 200 20.12 10.19 -8.89
C ASN A 200 20.82 10.83 -7.67
N PRO A 201 21.83 10.17 -7.07
CA PRO A 201 22.50 10.66 -5.89
C PRO A 201 23.19 12.02 -6.08
N GLU A 202 23.74 12.28 -7.27
CA GLU A 202 24.41 13.54 -7.58
C GLU A 202 23.41 14.71 -7.61
N LEU A 203 22.29 14.53 -8.31
CA LEU A 203 21.23 15.52 -8.32
C LEU A 203 20.64 15.74 -6.92
N ARG A 204 20.49 14.70 -6.12
CA ARG A 204 20.00 14.83 -4.74
C ARG A 204 20.95 15.64 -3.87
N ALA A 205 22.25 15.41 -3.99
CA ALA A 205 23.27 16.19 -3.28
C ALA A 205 23.20 17.68 -3.68
N GLU A 206 23.07 17.98 -4.97
CA GLU A 206 22.88 19.35 -5.46
C GLU A 206 21.60 20.02 -4.89
N LEU A 207 20.49 19.27 -4.85
CA LEU A 207 19.22 19.76 -4.34
C LEU A 207 19.23 19.94 -2.80
N GLU A 208 20.06 19.18 -2.07
CA GLU A 208 20.19 19.33 -0.62
C GLU A 208 20.81 20.67 -0.21
N GLU A 209 21.61 21.29 -1.05
CA GLU A 209 22.22 22.64 -0.81
C GLU A 209 21.19 23.77 -0.95
N LYS A 210 20.02 23.52 -1.57
CA LYS A 210 19.00 24.54 -1.86
C LYS A 210 17.98 24.64 -0.72
N THR A 211 17.44 25.82 -0.52
CA THR A 211 16.31 26.03 0.42
C THR A 211 15.03 25.39 -0.10
N THR A 212 14.07 25.12 0.80
CA THR A 212 12.77 24.56 0.42
C THR A 212 12.04 25.47 -0.56
N ASP A 213 12.09 26.78 -0.40
CA ASP A 213 11.42 27.76 -1.25
C ASP A 213 12.01 27.79 -2.67
N GLU A 214 13.33 27.67 -2.80
CA GLU A 214 14.00 27.51 -4.09
C GLU A 214 13.58 26.23 -4.79
N LEU A 215 13.52 25.10 -4.08
CA LEU A 215 13.09 23.82 -4.63
C LEU A 215 11.60 23.86 -5.08
N VAL A 216 10.73 24.50 -4.31
CA VAL A 216 9.31 24.71 -4.69
C VAL A 216 9.21 25.56 -5.96
N SER A 217 9.99 26.65 -6.05
CA SER A 217 10.04 27.52 -7.22
C SER A 217 10.55 26.78 -8.45
N MET A 218 11.58 25.95 -8.31
CA MET A 218 12.08 25.09 -9.39
C MET A 218 11.01 24.12 -9.87
N LEU A 219 10.32 23.43 -8.95
CA LEU A 219 9.28 22.48 -9.33
C LEU A 219 8.10 23.17 -10.03
N ALA A 220 7.68 24.34 -9.53
CA ALA A 220 6.61 25.15 -10.12
C ALA A 220 6.92 25.63 -11.55
N SER A 221 8.21 25.87 -11.86
CA SER A 221 8.64 26.23 -13.22
C SER A 221 8.57 25.06 -14.22
N MET A 222 8.58 23.81 -13.73
CA MET A 222 8.60 22.60 -14.57
C MET A 222 7.23 21.98 -14.76
N LYS A 223 6.37 22.06 -13.74
CA LYS A 223 5.00 21.51 -13.80
C LYS A 223 4.04 22.32 -12.93
N PRO A 224 2.74 22.37 -13.28
CA PRO A 224 1.73 22.94 -12.41
C PRO A 224 1.67 22.18 -11.08
N LEU A 225 1.63 22.92 -9.96
CA LEU A 225 1.49 22.33 -8.61
C LEU A 225 0.00 22.12 -8.32
N HIS A 226 -0.56 21.00 -8.78
CA HIS A 226 -2.00 20.70 -8.61
C HIS A 226 -2.36 20.24 -7.18
N ASN A 227 -1.38 19.85 -6.35
CA ASN A 227 -1.60 19.41 -4.99
C ASN A 227 -0.42 19.81 -4.08
N LYS A 228 -0.68 19.81 -2.78
CA LYS A 228 0.35 20.09 -1.77
C LYS A 228 1.23 18.88 -1.45
N THR A 229 0.88 17.70 -1.93
CA THR A 229 1.53 16.43 -1.55
C THR A 229 3.00 16.39 -1.96
N ASP A 230 3.33 16.93 -3.14
CA ASP A 230 4.70 16.96 -3.65
C ASP A 230 5.63 17.89 -2.85
N ILE A 231 5.06 18.83 -2.12
CA ILE A 231 5.79 19.85 -1.35
C ILE A 231 5.64 19.72 0.17
N ASP A 232 4.89 18.71 0.66
CA ASP A 232 4.62 18.48 2.10
C ASP A 232 5.88 18.17 2.90
N THR A 233 6.85 17.50 2.28
CA THR A 233 8.14 17.18 2.91
C THR A 233 9.27 17.40 1.92
N ARG A 234 10.46 17.76 2.43
CA ARG A 234 11.66 17.95 1.61
C ARG A 234 11.98 16.71 0.76
N GLN A 235 11.85 15.50 1.32
CA GLN A 235 12.09 14.26 0.58
C GLN A 235 11.14 14.09 -0.61
N ARG A 236 9.85 14.42 -0.46
CA ARG A 236 8.88 14.38 -1.56
C ARG A 236 9.17 15.42 -2.61
N LEU A 237 9.55 16.62 -2.19
CA LEU A 237 9.89 17.71 -3.08
C LEU A 237 11.14 17.40 -3.93
N VAL A 238 12.20 16.87 -3.31
CA VAL A 238 13.39 16.39 -4.01
C VAL A 238 13.03 15.27 -5.01
N ARG A 239 12.21 14.31 -4.61
CA ARG A 239 11.75 13.24 -5.51
C ARG A 239 10.88 13.76 -6.66
N ALA A 240 10.01 14.71 -6.41
CA ALA A 240 9.19 15.34 -7.45
C ALA A 240 10.03 16.10 -8.48
N LEU A 241 11.09 16.78 -8.04
CA LEU A 241 12.07 17.45 -8.91
C LEU A 241 12.87 16.44 -9.73
N GLU A 242 13.38 15.38 -9.10
CA GLU A 242 14.09 14.29 -9.76
C GLU A 242 13.25 13.69 -10.92
N ILE A 243 11.95 13.43 -10.65
CA ILE A 243 11.02 12.95 -11.68
C ILE A 243 10.80 13.99 -12.77
N ALA A 244 10.57 15.25 -12.43
CA ALA A 244 10.29 16.29 -13.41
C ALA A 244 11.50 16.57 -14.33
N ILE A 245 12.71 16.58 -13.77
CA ILE A 245 13.95 16.74 -14.52
C ILE A 245 14.19 15.55 -15.46
N TYR A 246 13.99 14.34 -14.96
CA TYR A 246 14.12 13.12 -15.75
C TYR A 246 13.15 13.09 -16.93
N GLN A 247 11.87 13.36 -16.70
CA GLN A 247 10.83 13.39 -17.74
C GLN A 247 11.07 14.44 -18.82
N LYS A 248 11.67 15.58 -18.49
CA LYS A 248 12.03 16.60 -19.47
C LYS A 248 13.02 16.06 -20.52
N ASN A 249 13.93 15.19 -20.08
CA ASN A 249 14.97 14.61 -20.92
C ASN A 249 14.58 13.26 -21.53
N HIS A 250 13.55 12.59 -20.98
CA HIS A 250 13.05 11.28 -21.40
C HIS A 250 11.51 11.34 -21.50
N PRO A 251 10.97 11.87 -22.61
CA PRO A 251 9.53 11.91 -22.82
C PRO A 251 8.95 10.49 -22.76
N VAL A 252 7.91 10.29 -21.95
CA VAL A 252 7.23 9.00 -21.85
C VAL A 252 6.27 8.84 -23.02
N GLU A 253 6.42 7.78 -23.80
CA GLU A 253 5.43 7.43 -24.82
C GLU A 253 4.11 7.06 -24.15
N ASN A 254 3.02 7.63 -24.68
CA ASN A 254 1.68 7.40 -24.17
C ASN A 254 1.18 6.03 -24.64
N THR A 255 1.60 4.96 -23.95
CA THR A 255 1.13 3.60 -24.24
C THR A 255 -0.29 3.43 -23.72
N SER A 256 -1.16 2.78 -24.53
CA SER A 256 -2.52 2.45 -24.09
C SER A 256 -2.48 1.57 -22.85
N TYR A 257 -2.90 2.13 -21.72
CA TYR A 257 -2.95 1.41 -20.45
C TYR A 257 -4.22 0.57 -20.36
N LEU A 258 -4.11 -0.60 -19.75
CA LEU A 258 -5.23 -1.46 -19.39
C LEU A 258 -5.22 -1.66 -17.87
N PRO A 259 -6.35 -1.71 -17.17
CA PRO A 259 -7.74 -1.78 -17.67
C PRO A 259 -8.27 -0.43 -18.19
N LYS A 260 -9.30 -0.49 -19.08
CA LYS A 260 -9.97 0.71 -19.63
C LYS A 260 -11.24 1.05 -18.86
N ASN A 261 -11.99 0.02 -18.46
CA ASN A 261 -13.30 0.14 -17.85
C ASN A 261 -13.34 -0.63 -16.52
N THR A 262 -13.19 0.10 -15.42
CA THR A 262 -13.21 -0.49 -14.07
C THR A 262 -14.55 -0.24 -13.39
N TYR A 263 -15.14 -1.29 -12.82
CA TYR A 263 -16.31 -1.20 -11.95
C TYR A 263 -15.87 -1.17 -10.49
N TYR A 264 -16.20 -0.09 -9.77
CA TYR A 264 -15.73 0.12 -8.40
C TYR A 264 -16.81 -0.22 -7.39
N ILE A 265 -16.49 -1.10 -6.45
CA ILE A 265 -17.32 -1.51 -5.32
C ILE A 265 -16.63 -1.07 -4.03
N GLY A 266 -17.30 -0.26 -3.24
CA GLY A 266 -16.79 0.21 -1.96
C GLY A 266 -17.44 -0.52 -0.78
N THR A 267 -16.66 -1.14 0.10
CA THR A 267 -17.21 -1.75 1.33
C THR A 267 -17.33 -0.72 2.43
N LEU A 268 -18.51 -0.62 3.02
CA LEU A 268 -18.89 0.39 4.00
C LEU A 268 -19.38 -0.24 5.29
N VAL A 269 -18.85 0.22 6.41
CA VAL A 269 -19.34 -0.07 7.75
C VAL A 269 -19.35 1.21 8.58
N SER A 270 -20.20 1.29 9.59
CA SER A 270 -20.24 2.45 10.47
C SER A 270 -18.87 2.73 11.08
N ARG A 271 -18.63 3.98 11.48
CA ARG A 271 -17.36 4.37 12.12
C ARG A 271 -17.14 3.59 13.42
N GLU A 272 -18.18 3.42 14.20
CA GLU A 272 -18.16 2.72 15.49
C GLU A 272 -17.79 1.26 15.28
N GLU A 273 -18.47 0.58 14.39
CA GLU A 273 -18.21 -0.83 14.09
C GLU A 273 -16.83 -1.04 13.48
N ARG A 274 -16.40 -0.18 12.57
CA ARG A 274 -15.04 -0.24 12.03
C ARG A 274 -13.97 -0.06 13.10
N ASN A 275 -14.14 0.89 14.02
CA ASN A 275 -13.19 1.11 15.11
C ASN A 275 -13.15 -0.11 16.03
N ARG A 276 -14.31 -0.67 16.41
CA ARG A 276 -14.39 -1.90 17.19
C ARG A 276 -13.66 -3.08 16.52
N ARG A 277 -13.83 -3.24 15.19
CA ARG A 277 -13.14 -4.27 14.42
C ARG A 277 -11.63 -4.04 14.35
N ILE A 278 -11.19 -2.79 14.25
CA ILE A 278 -9.77 -2.43 14.27
C ILE A 278 -9.13 -2.83 15.59
N ASP A 279 -9.76 -2.45 16.71
CA ASP A 279 -9.24 -2.71 18.06
C ASP A 279 -9.18 -4.22 18.35
N ALA A 280 -10.25 -4.95 18.06
CA ALA A 280 -10.31 -6.41 18.21
C ALA A 280 -9.24 -7.11 17.34
N ARG A 281 -9.03 -6.67 16.11
CA ARG A 281 -8.01 -7.24 15.20
C ARG A 281 -6.58 -6.92 15.67
N LEU A 282 -6.34 -5.75 16.23
CA LEU A 282 -5.05 -5.40 16.81
C LEU A 282 -4.71 -6.33 17.97
N ASP A 283 -5.65 -6.56 18.89
CA ASP A 283 -5.47 -7.49 20.01
C ASP A 283 -5.23 -8.93 19.55
N ALA A 284 -6.00 -9.40 18.59
CA ALA A 284 -5.80 -10.74 17.99
C ALA A 284 -4.40 -10.88 17.38
N ARG A 285 -3.94 -9.94 16.59
CA ARG A 285 -2.61 -9.98 15.94
C ARG A 285 -1.44 -9.94 16.93
N ILE A 286 -1.58 -9.19 18.03
CA ILE A 286 -0.58 -9.21 19.09
C ILE A 286 -0.50 -10.61 19.69
N THR A 287 -1.64 -11.26 19.94
CA THR A 287 -1.73 -12.63 20.47
C THR A 287 -1.21 -13.67 19.46
N GLU A 288 -1.43 -13.48 18.17
CA GLU A 288 -0.94 -14.33 17.08
C GLU A 288 0.57 -14.24 16.86
N GLY A 289 1.26 -13.30 17.52
CA GLY A 289 2.72 -13.18 17.48
C GLY A 289 3.25 -12.07 16.58
N MET A 290 2.51 -11.00 16.36
CA MET A 290 2.98 -9.83 15.59
C MET A 290 4.28 -9.24 16.16
N VAL A 291 4.46 -9.25 17.49
CA VAL A 291 5.70 -8.79 18.12
C VAL A 291 6.86 -9.72 17.78
N ASP A 292 6.62 -11.03 17.77
CA ASP A 292 7.65 -12.02 17.43
C ASP A 292 7.99 -11.99 15.94
N GLU A 293 7.02 -11.68 15.07
CA GLU A 293 7.30 -11.44 13.64
C GLU A 293 8.31 -10.30 13.46
N VAL A 294 8.11 -9.18 14.11
CA VAL A 294 9.03 -8.03 14.03
C VAL A 294 10.40 -8.36 14.62
N ARG A 295 10.44 -9.11 15.73
CA ARG A 295 11.72 -9.56 16.34
C ARG A 295 12.52 -10.44 15.37
N ARG A 296 11.88 -11.42 14.73
CA ARG A 296 12.51 -12.27 13.71
C ARG A 296 13.04 -11.49 12.52
N LEU A 297 12.31 -10.46 12.06
CA LEU A 297 12.76 -9.59 10.97
C LEU A 297 14.02 -8.80 11.34
N LEU A 298 14.09 -8.27 12.57
CA LEU A 298 15.30 -7.61 13.08
C LEU A 298 16.46 -8.57 13.23
N GLU A 299 16.23 -9.77 13.76
CA GLU A 299 17.23 -10.84 13.92
C GLU A 299 17.76 -11.33 12.56
N SER A 300 16.94 -11.28 11.51
CA SER A 300 17.37 -11.60 10.14
C SER A 300 18.27 -10.53 9.50
N GLY A 301 18.54 -9.44 10.23
CA GLY A 301 19.43 -8.36 9.78
C GLY A 301 18.73 -7.20 9.06
N ILE A 302 17.39 -7.14 9.05
CA ILE A 302 16.68 -6.00 8.48
C ILE A 302 16.84 -4.81 9.44
N PRO A 303 17.39 -3.67 8.98
CA PRO A 303 17.54 -2.49 9.83
C PRO A 303 16.21 -1.96 10.37
N ALA A 304 16.20 -1.51 11.62
CA ALA A 304 15.01 -0.98 12.27
C ALA A 304 14.37 0.20 11.50
N GLU A 305 15.19 1.02 10.87
CA GLU A 305 14.75 2.14 10.02
C GLU A 305 13.93 1.64 8.81
N ASN A 306 14.33 0.53 8.22
CA ASN A 306 13.58 -0.10 7.12
C ASN A 306 12.24 -0.62 7.61
N LEU A 307 12.18 -1.26 8.79
CA LEU A 307 10.92 -1.75 9.35
C LEU A 307 9.96 -0.60 9.66
N THR A 308 10.44 0.52 10.17
CA THR A 308 9.59 1.69 10.43
C THR A 308 8.98 2.30 9.17
N TYR A 309 9.55 2.02 7.99
CA TYR A 309 9.03 2.45 6.68
C TYR A 309 7.83 1.59 6.21
N TYR A 310 7.74 0.32 6.63
CA TYR A 310 6.75 -0.62 6.08
C TYR A 310 5.31 -0.46 6.60
N GLY A 311 5.03 0.50 7.44
CA GLY A 311 3.67 0.78 7.89
C GLY A 311 3.57 1.03 9.37
N LEU A 312 2.34 1.22 9.83
CA LEU A 312 2.07 1.60 11.21
C LEU A 312 2.44 0.48 12.18
N GLU A 313 2.03 -0.73 11.87
CA GLU A 313 2.27 -1.92 12.68
C GLU A 313 3.77 -2.10 12.92
N TYR A 314 4.55 -2.18 11.85
CA TYR A 314 6.01 -2.37 11.94
C TYR A 314 6.70 -1.19 12.64
N LYS A 315 6.23 0.04 12.39
CA LYS A 315 6.78 1.22 13.06
C LYS A 315 6.66 1.14 14.59
N PHE A 316 5.44 0.93 15.08
CA PHE A 316 5.21 0.96 16.53
C PHE A 316 5.69 -0.31 17.23
N VAL A 317 5.54 -1.48 16.59
CA VAL A 317 6.03 -2.75 17.14
C VAL A 317 7.56 -2.77 17.17
N THR A 318 8.27 -2.23 16.17
CA THR A 318 9.74 -2.07 16.23
C THR A 318 10.15 -1.20 17.42
N GLN A 319 9.47 -0.08 17.67
CA GLN A 319 9.76 0.77 18.84
C GLN A 319 9.55 0.02 20.16
N HIS A 320 8.53 -0.84 20.25
CA HIS A 320 8.32 -1.70 21.41
C HIS A 320 9.45 -2.75 21.56
N VAL A 321 9.81 -3.46 20.51
CA VAL A 321 10.88 -4.47 20.51
C VAL A 321 12.23 -3.87 20.91
N LEU A 322 12.49 -2.61 20.52
CA LEU A 322 13.69 -1.85 20.89
C LEU A 322 13.61 -1.23 22.30
N GLY A 323 12.53 -1.44 23.06
CA GLY A 323 12.36 -0.92 24.41
C GLY A 323 12.05 0.57 24.50
N VAL A 324 11.69 1.23 23.40
CA VAL A 324 11.29 2.66 23.36
C VAL A 324 9.87 2.84 23.89
N LEU A 325 8.99 1.87 23.65
CA LEU A 325 7.60 1.86 24.10
C LEU A 325 7.31 0.61 24.94
N THR A 326 6.50 0.76 25.96
CA THR A 326 5.85 -0.39 26.62
C THR A 326 4.82 -1.02 25.69
N LEU A 327 4.35 -2.22 25.99
CA LEU A 327 3.31 -2.91 25.22
C LEU A 327 2.01 -2.08 25.17
N ASP A 328 1.60 -1.51 26.31
CA ASP A 328 0.36 -0.73 26.43
C ASP A 328 0.45 0.60 25.67
N GLU A 329 1.59 1.28 25.74
CA GLU A 329 1.84 2.49 24.94
C GLU A 329 1.82 2.17 23.44
N MET A 330 2.49 1.09 23.02
CA MET A 330 2.49 0.63 21.63
C MET A 330 1.07 0.33 21.15
N LYS A 331 0.26 -0.43 21.89
CA LYS A 331 -1.14 -0.72 21.56
C LYS A 331 -1.96 0.55 21.40
N THR A 332 -1.86 1.48 22.34
CA THR A 332 -2.61 2.73 22.34
C THR A 332 -2.24 3.60 21.14
N LEU A 333 -0.94 3.80 20.91
CA LEU A 333 -0.47 4.63 19.81
C LEU A 333 -0.76 4.02 18.43
N LEU A 334 -0.57 2.71 18.30
CA LEU A 334 -0.85 1.98 17.06
C LEU A 334 -2.36 1.98 16.75
N GLY A 335 -3.22 1.67 17.73
CA GLY A 335 -4.67 1.72 17.57
C GLY A 335 -5.16 3.08 17.08
N ASN A 336 -4.71 4.16 17.73
CA ASN A 336 -5.01 5.52 17.31
C ASN A 336 -4.52 5.82 15.88
N ALA A 337 -3.32 5.37 15.53
CA ALA A 337 -2.75 5.56 14.20
C ALA A 337 -3.54 4.81 13.12
N ILE A 338 -4.02 3.59 13.39
CA ILE A 338 -4.86 2.81 12.48
C ILE A 338 -6.23 3.47 12.30
N HIS A 339 -6.87 3.98 13.36
CA HIS A 339 -8.12 4.74 13.25
C HIS A 339 -7.95 5.97 12.34
N GLN A 340 -6.85 6.72 12.49
CA GLN A 340 -6.55 7.86 11.61
C GLN A 340 -6.24 7.42 10.17
N PHE A 341 -5.60 6.27 10.00
CA PHE A 341 -5.34 5.70 8.67
C PHE A 341 -6.65 5.35 7.96
N ALA A 342 -7.58 4.67 8.63
CA ALA A 342 -8.90 4.36 8.08
C ALA A 342 -9.67 5.62 7.66
N LYS A 343 -9.58 6.71 8.45
CA LYS A 343 -10.16 8.01 8.07
C LYS A 343 -9.52 8.58 6.80
N ARG A 344 -8.19 8.49 6.66
CA ARG A 344 -7.49 8.96 5.45
C ARG A 344 -7.86 8.13 4.22
N GLN A 345 -8.05 6.82 4.35
CA GLN A 345 -8.52 5.96 3.26
C GLN A 345 -9.89 6.42 2.76
N MET A 346 -10.86 6.66 3.64
CA MET A 346 -12.18 7.19 3.27
C MET A 346 -12.09 8.57 2.60
N THR A 347 -11.20 9.44 3.10
CA THR A 347 -10.96 10.75 2.46
C THR A 347 -10.44 10.59 1.03
N TRP A 348 -9.57 9.60 0.79
CA TRP A 348 -9.06 9.28 -0.53
C TRP A 348 -10.18 8.81 -1.47
N PHE A 349 -11.00 7.85 -1.05
CA PHE A 349 -12.09 7.32 -1.86
C PHE A 349 -13.11 8.39 -2.23
N ARG A 350 -13.48 9.26 -1.29
CA ARG A 350 -14.29 10.46 -1.60
C ARG A 350 -13.58 11.41 -2.57
N GLY A 351 -12.25 11.43 -2.54
CA GLY A 351 -11.43 12.15 -3.53
C GLY A 351 -11.56 11.56 -4.93
N MET A 352 -11.62 10.23 -5.05
CA MET A 352 -11.87 9.52 -6.32
C MET A 352 -13.26 9.86 -6.87
N GLU A 353 -14.30 9.88 -6.01
CA GLU A 353 -15.66 10.27 -6.42
C GLU A 353 -15.72 11.72 -6.93
N ARG A 354 -15.03 12.65 -6.25
CA ARG A 354 -14.94 14.04 -6.73
C ARG A 354 -14.21 14.19 -8.08
N LYS A 355 -13.38 13.23 -8.45
CA LYS A 355 -12.74 13.15 -9.77
C LYS A 355 -13.63 12.48 -10.83
N GLY A 356 -14.87 12.10 -10.48
CA GLY A 356 -15.85 11.50 -11.38
C GLY A 356 -15.86 9.97 -11.39
N ILE A 357 -15.10 9.31 -10.51
CA ILE A 357 -15.16 7.85 -10.36
C ILE A 357 -16.41 7.49 -9.56
N ARG A 358 -17.32 6.72 -10.15
CA ARG A 358 -18.48 6.18 -9.44
C ARG A 358 -18.06 4.98 -8.60
N ILE A 359 -18.29 5.06 -7.29
CA ILE A 359 -18.08 3.94 -6.36
C ILE A 359 -19.46 3.47 -5.89
N HIS A 360 -19.75 2.19 -6.12
CA HIS A 360 -20.97 1.52 -5.65
C HIS A 360 -20.73 1.02 -4.22
N TRP A 361 -21.30 1.70 -3.24
CA TRP A 361 -21.08 1.37 -1.84
C TRP A 361 -22.01 0.24 -1.39
N VAL A 362 -21.44 -0.76 -0.72
CA VAL A 362 -22.17 -1.93 -0.21
C VAL A 362 -21.85 -2.16 1.27
N GLU A 363 -22.78 -2.75 2.00
CA GLU A 363 -22.55 -3.29 3.34
C GLU A 363 -22.12 -4.75 3.19
N PRO A 364 -20.86 -5.11 3.59
CA PRO A 364 -20.32 -6.46 3.43
C PRO A 364 -20.79 -7.45 4.48
#